data_f792ea380f4dacd64bad1f11bdefd372
#
_entry.id   f792ea380f4dacd64bad1f11bdefd372
#
_cell.length_a   1.000
_cell.length_b   1.000
_cell.length_c   1.000
_cell.angle_alpha   90.00
_cell.angle_beta   90.00
_cell.angle_gamma   90.00
#
_symmetry.space_group_name_H-M   'P 1'
#
loop_
_entity.id
_entity.type
_entity.pdbx_description
1 polymer ?
#
loop_
_entity_poly.entity_id
_entity_poly.type
_entity_poly.pdbx_seq_one_letter_code
_entity_poly.pdbx_strand_id
1 'polypeptide(L)'
;MKKFLVISVYSVLTLSTLLVFWQVRNFDFANYDDNYYVSENQHVLNGLTLDGIIWAFTTNLTGYWHPLTWLSLMLDCQLFGPNPGPIHLINVLLHLANTLLLFAVLKKMTGSLWPSAFVAAAFALHPMHVESVAWLQTKRPRYGIYF
;
A
#
# COMPACT_ATOMS: atom_id res chain seq x y z
N MET A 1 9.89 -32.65 -2.24
CA MET A 1 10.95 -31.64 -2.14
C MET A 1 10.62 -30.34 -2.86
N LYS A 2 10.35 -30.30 -4.18
CA LYS A 2 10.10 -29.05 -4.92
C LYS A 2 8.90 -28.22 -4.39
N LYS A 3 7.79 -28.86 -4.00
CA LYS A 3 6.61 -28.15 -3.46
C LYS A 3 6.91 -27.50 -2.10
N PHE A 4 7.63 -28.17 -1.23
CA PHE A 4 8.03 -27.62 0.08
C PHE A 4 8.89 -26.36 -0.06
N LEU A 5 9.89 -26.37 -0.96
CA LEU A 5 10.71 -25.19 -1.22
C LEU A 5 9.89 -23.98 -1.71
N VAL A 6 8.89 -24.22 -2.56
CA VAL A 6 8.02 -23.16 -3.04
C VAL A 6 7.20 -22.55 -1.90
N ILE A 7 6.64 -23.39 -1.04
CA ILE A 7 5.88 -22.93 0.13
C ILE A 7 6.79 -22.13 1.07
N SER A 8 8.03 -22.61 1.30
CA SER A 8 9.00 -21.91 2.14
C SER A 8 9.33 -20.51 1.58
N VAL A 9 9.48 -20.37 0.25
CA VAL A 9 9.71 -19.04 -0.35
C VAL A 9 8.51 -18.11 -0.13
N TYR A 10 7.28 -18.59 -0.36
CA TYR A 10 6.08 -17.79 -0.07
C TYR A 10 6.04 -17.36 1.41
N SER A 11 6.33 -18.27 2.33
CA SER A 11 6.35 -17.96 3.77
C SER A 11 7.40 -16.92 4.12
N VAL A 12 8.62 -17.05 3.59
CA VAL A 12 9.71 -16.10 3.83
C VAL A 12 9.37 -14.72 3.26
N LEU A 13 8.86 -14.64 2.03
CA LEU A 13 8.43 -13.36 1.42
C LEU A 13 7.33 -12.71 2.26
N THR A 14 6.34 -13.48 2.68
CA THR A 14 5.25 -12.96 3.53
C THR A 14 5.78 -12.44 4.86
N LEU A 15 6.54 -13.24 5.59
CA LEU A 15 7.05 -12.87 6.90
C LEU A 15 8.00 -11.67 6.83
N SER A 16 8.93 -11.63 5.85
CA SER A 16 9.85 -10.51 5.71
C SER A 16 9.12 -9.21 5.36
N THR A 17 8.16 -9.24 4.45
CA THR A 17 7.35 -8.07 4.11
C THR A 17 6.57 -7.56 5.32
N LEU A 18 5.87 -8.44 6.03
CA LEU A 18 5.10 -8.04 7.21
C LEU A 18 6.00 -7.51 8.33
N LEU A 19 7.16 -8.10 8.57
CA LEU A 19 8.10 -7.64 9.60
C LEU A 19 8.64 -6.24 9.29
N VAL A 20 9.07 -6.00 8.05
CA VAL A 20 9.63 -4.70 7.65
C VAL A 20 8.59 -3.59 7.74
N PHE A 21 7.36 -3.85 7.30
CA PHE A 21 6.30 -2.83 7.25
C PHE A 21 5.38 -2.83 8.48
N TRP A 22 5.62 -3.68 9.49
CA TRP A 22 4.77 -3.79 10.66
C TRP A 22 4.55 -2.49 11.43
N GLN A 23 5.57 -1.64 11.46
CA GLN A 23 5.53 -0.38 12.19
C GLN A 23 4.65 0.70 11.54
N VAL A 24 4.31 0.58 10.24
CA VAL A 24 3.49 1.60 9.54
C VAL A 24 2.08 1.73 10.13
N ARG A 25 1.57 0.70 10.79
CA ARG A 25 0.27 0.73 11.50
C ARG A 25 0.18 1.80 12.59
N ASN A 26 1.32 2.27 13.09
CA ASN A 26 1.41 3.28 14.15
C ASN A 26 1.65 4.70 13.59
N PHE A 27 1.69 4.85 12.26
CA PHE A 27 1.87 6.14 11.64
C PHE A 27 0.54 6.88 11.59
N ASP A 28 0.58 8.16 11.87
CA ASP A 28 -0.54 9.08 11.71
C ASP A 28 -0.57 9.66 10.29
N PHE A 29 -1.69 10.27 9.92
CA PHE A 29 -1.77 11.09 8.72
C PHE A 29 -0.74 12.22 8.74
N ALA A 30 -0.08 12.46 7.63
CA ALA A 30 0.80 13.61 7.46
C ALA A 30 0.00 14.83 6.97
N ASN A 31 0.35 16.01 7.51
CA ASN A 31 -0.33 17.27 7.22
C ASN A 31 0.11 17.87 5.86
N TYR A 32 0.13 17.10 4.77
CA TYR A 32 0.43 17.64 3.45
C TYR A 32 -0.60 17.17 2.41
N ASP A 33 -0.47 15.98 1.89
CA ASP A 33 -1.40 15.45 0.90
C ASP A 33 -2.58 14.69 1.50
N ASP A 34 -2.40 14.10 2.68
CA ASP A 34 -3.41 13.26 3.34
C ASP A 34 -4.70 14.03 3.68
N ASN A 35 -4.58 15.33 3.89
CA ASN A 35 -5.75 16.18 4.10
C ASN A 35 -6.65 16.19 2.86
N TYR A 36 -6.06 16.33 1.67
CA TYR A 36 -6.80 16.32 0.41
C TYR A 36 -7.31 14.92 0.03
N TYR A 37 -6.55 13.88 0.42
CA TYR A 37 -6.91 12.51 0.09
C TYR A 37 -7.96 11.93 1.03
N VAL A 38 -7.90 12.22 2.34
CA VAL A 38 -8.76 11.58 3.34
C VAL A 38 -9.41 12.60 4.27
N SER A 39 -8.64 13.35 5.09
CA SER A 39 -9.20 14.04 6.27
C SER A 39 -10.18 15.17 5.94
N GLU A 40 -10.03 15.85 4.81
CA GLU A 40 -10.87 16.96 4.37
C GLU A 40 -11.73 16.61 3.14
N ASN A 41 -11.59 15.39 2.60
CA ASN A 41 -12.30 14.96 1.40
C ASN A 41 -13.65 14.33 1.74
N GLN A 42 -14.72 15.11 1.63
CA GLN A 42 -16.08 14.64 1.95
C GLN A 42 -16.53 13.46 1.08
N HIS A 43 -16.10 13.37 -0.19
CA HIS A 43 -16.42 12.22 -1.04
C HIS A 43 -15.80 10.94 -0.51
N VAL A 44 -14.57 11.01 0.04
CA VAL A 44 -13.88 9.86 0.63
C VAL A 44 -14.45 9.51 1.99
N LEU A 45 -14.69 10.52 2.84
CA LEU A 45 -15.23 10.32 4.19
C LEU A 45 -16.64 9.72 4.19
N ASN A 46 -17.45 10.03 3.17
CA ASN A 46 -18.80 9.47 3.03
C ASN A 46 -18.81 7.99 2.58
N GLY A 47 -17.66 7.42 2.27
CA GLY A 47 -17.53 6.04 1.79
C GLY A 47 -18.00 5.84 0.35
N LEU A 48 -18.28 4.60 -0.03
CA LEU A 48 -18.72 4.24 -1.39
C LEU A 48 -20.20 4.63 -1.60
N THR A 49 -20.39 5.83 -2.13
CA THR A 49 -21.69 6.32 -2.60
C THR A 49 -21.70 6.41 -4.12
N LEU A 50 -22.90 6.42 -4.73
CA LEU A 50 -23.00 6.56 -6.19
C LEU A 50 -22.36 7.87 -6.67
N ASP A 51 -22.61 8.97 -5.96
CA ASP A 51 -22.01 10.27 -6.27
C ASP A 51 -20.48 10.25 -6.10
N GLY A 52 -19.98 9.59 -5.04
CA GLY A 52 -18.54 9.38 -4.82
C GLY A 52 -17.89 8.58 -5.93
N ILE A 53 -18.54 7.52 -6.42
CA ILE A 53 -18.04 6.72 -7.54
C ILE A 53 -17.96 7.58 -8.81
N ILE A 54 -19.02 8.31 -9.16
CA ILE A 54 -19.01 9.22 -10.32
C ILE A 54 -17.90 10.26 -10.17
N TRP A 55 -17.78 10.87 -9.00
CA TRP A 55 -16.72 11.84 -8.69
C TRP A 55 -15.33 11.22 -8.87
N ALA A 56 -15.08 10.00 -8.39
CA ALA A 56 -13.78 9.33 -8.51
C ALA A 56 -13.32 9.18 -9.97
N PHE A 57 -14.25 8.93 -10.91
CA PHE A 57 -13.93 8.79 -12.33
C PHE A 57 -13.84 10.13 -13.08
N THR A 58 -14.39 11.20 -12.53
CA THR A 58 -14.48 12.52 -13.18
C THR A 58 -13.51 13.55 -12.59
N THR A 59 -13.00 13.30 -11.36
CA THR A 59 -12.14 14.26 -10.67
C THR A 59 -10.71 14.25 -11.18
N ASN A 60 -10.06 15.41 -11.12
CA ASN A 60 -8.63 15.61 -11.30
C ASN A 60 -8.05 16.45 -10.16
N LEU A 61 -8.55 16.23 -8.93
CA LEU A 61 -8.31 17.08 -7.76
C LEU A 61 -6.82 17.27 -7.44
N THR A 62 -6.01 16.23 -7.63
CA THR A 62 -4.56 16.24 -7.33
C THR A 62 -3.69 16.39 -8.58
N GLY A 63 -4.28 16.73 -9.73
CA GLY A 63 -3.58 16.77 -11.01
C GLY A 63 -3.38 15.41 -11.68
N TYR A 64 -3.82 14.32 -11.03
CA TYR A 64 -3.72 12.95 -11.52
C TYR A 64 -5.09 12.28 -11.57
N TRP A 65 -5.31 11.48 -12.61
CA TRP A 65 -6.50 10.65 -12.76
C TRP A 65 -6.24 9.24 -12.21
N HIS A 66 -6.75 8.93 -11.02
CA HIS A 66 -6.54 7.65 -10.33
C HIS A 66 -7.81 7.18 -9.59
N PRO A 67 -8.88 6.85 -10.34
CA PRO A 67 -10.18 6.51 -9.75
C PRO A 67 -10.13 5.33 -8.79
N LEU A 68 -9.31 4.32 -9.07
CA LEU A 68 -9.21 3.14 -8.20
C LEU A 68 -8.64 3.48 -6.82
N THR A 69 -7.73 4.45 -6.73
CA THR A 69 -7.21 4.95 -5.46
C THR A 69 -8.33 5.59 -4.64
N TRP A 70 -9.15 6.44 -5.28
CA TRP A 70 -10.29 7.07 -4.62
C TRP A 70 -11.29 6.05 -4.11
N LEU A 71 -11.65 5.04 -4.94
CA LEU A 71 -12.56 3.97 -4.53
C LEU A 71 -11.99 3.14 -3.37
N SER A 72 -10.69 2.84 -3.38
CA SER A 72 -10.03 2.15 -2.27
C SER A 72 -10.12 2.94 -0.97
N LEU A 73 -9.78 4.24 -1.00
CA LEU A 73 -9.87 5.11 0.17
C LEU A 73 -11.30 5.28 0.70
N MET A 74 -12.29 5.39 -0.21
CA MET A 74 -13.71 5.42 0.18
C MET A 74 -14.11 4.12 0.88
N LEU A 75 -13.67 2.97 0.36
CA LEU A 75 -13.94 1.68 0.99
C LEU A 75 -13.27 1.57 2.35
N ASP A 76 -12.01 2.01 2.47
CA ASP A 76 -11.27 2.00 3.72
C ASP A 76 -11.94 2.89 4.78
N CYS A 77 -12.36 4.10 4.40
CA CYS A 77 -13.12 4.99 5.29
C CYS A 77 -14.48 4.41 5.69
N GLN A 78 -15.16 3.71 4.78
CA GLN A 78 -16.44 3.05 5.09
C GLN A 78 -16.29 1.90 6.08
N LEU A 79 -15.18 1.14 6.00
CA LEU A 79 -14.95 -0.03 6.84
C LEU A 79 -14.33 0.32 8.20
N PHE A 80 -13.43 1.29 8.24
CA PHE A 80 -12.58 1.56 9.40
C PHE A 80 -12.66 3.00 9.89
N GLY A 81 -13.48 3.85 9.24
CA GLY A 81 -13.44 5.30 9.46
C GLY A 81 -12.14 5.94 8.94
N PRO A 82 -11.94 7.23 9.13
CA PRO A 82 -10.71 7.95 8.75
C PRO A 82 -9.57 7.65 9.74
N ASN A 83 -9.20 6.37 9.84
CA ASN A 83 -8.17 5.88 10.74
C ASN A 83 -6.91 5.51 9.92
N PRO A 84 -5.76 6.17 10.14
CA PRO A 84 -4.54 5.92 9.36
C PRO A 84 -4.00 4.50 9.50
N GLY A 85 -4.07 3.91 10.69
CA GLY A 85 -3.50 2.59 10.95
C GLY A 85 -4.05 1.48 10.04
N PRO A 86 -5.38 1.25 9.99
CA PRO A 86 -5.99 0.31 9.05
C PRO A 86 -5.69 0.61 7.58
N ILE A 87 -5.73 1.89 7.15
CA ILE A 87 -5.44 2.29 5.77
C ILE A 87 -3.99 1.90 5.40
N HIS A 88 -3.02 2.15 6.28
CA HIS A 88 -1.65 1.70 6.07
C HIS A 88 -1.53 0.17 5.99
N LEU A 89 -2.27 -0.56 6.82
CA LEU A 89 -2.26 -2.03 6.76
C LEU A 89 -2.82 -2.55 5.43
N ILE A 90 -3.85 -1.93 4.86
CA ILE A 90 -4.36 -2.28 3.52
C ILE A 90 -3.27 -2.10 2.47
N ASN A 91 -2.51 -0.99 2.50
CA ASN A 91 -1.39 -0.77 1.60
C ASN A 91 -0.31 -1.86 1.74
N VAL A 92 0.02 -2.28 2.97
CA VAL A 92 0.94 -3.40 3.21
C VAL A 92 0.41 -4.71 2.62
N LEU A 93 -0.89 -4.99 2.78
CA LEU A 93 -1.51 -6.20 2.22
C LEU A 93 -1.52 -6.19 0.69
N LEU A 94 -1.77 -5.04 0.07
CA LEU A 94 -1.70 -4.87 -1.39
C LEU A 94 -0.26 -5.06 -1.89
N HIS A 95 0.73 -4.50 -1.19
CA HIS A 95 2.14 -4.69 -1.52
C HIS A 95 2.57 -6.15 -1.37
N LEU A 96 2.13 -6.82 -0.31
CA LEU A 96 2.34 -8.25 -0.12
C LEU A 96 1.71 -9.07 -1.26
N ALA A 97 0.46 -8.79 -1.63
CA ALA A 97 -0.21 -9.46 -2.74
C ALA A 97 0.58 -9.29 -4.05
N ASN A 98 1.03 -8.07 -4.35
CA ASN A 98 1.87 -7.78 -5.52
C ASN A 98 3.19 -8.54 -5.49
N THR A 99 3.85 -8.62 -4.34
CA THR A 99 5.09 -9.40 -4.14
C THR A 99 4.88 -10.88 -4.44
N LEU A 100 3.81 -11.47 -3.89
CA LEU A 100 3.51 -12.90 -4.09
C LEU A 100 3.09 -13.20 -5.54
N LEU A 101 2.32 -12.30 -6.16
CA LEU A 101 1.96 -12.40 -7.58
C LEU A 101 3.19 -12.27 -8.48
N LEU A 102 4.08 -11.33 -8.21
CA LEU A 102 5.34 -11.17 -8.95
C LEU A 102 6.16 -12.44 -8.90
N PHE A 103 6.34 -13.03 -7.71
CA PHE A 103 7.03 -14.31 -7.57
C PHE A 103 6.34 -15.42 -8.37
N ALA A 104 5.01 -15.55 -8.27
CA ALA A 104 4.25 -16.57 -8.98
C ALA A 104 4.40 -16.45 -10.50
N VAL A 105 4.27 -15.23 -11.03
CA VAL A 105 4.37 -14.94 -12.46
C VAL A 105 5.78 -15.23 -12.96
N LEU A 106 6.81 -14.68 -12.32
CA LEU A 106 8.21 -14.90 -12.72
C LEU A 106 8.58 -16.38 -12.68
N LYS A 107 8.19 -17.08 -11.62
CA LYS A 107 8.43 -18.51 -11.52
C LYS A 107 7.73 -19.30 -12.62
N LYS A 108 6.50 -18.93 -12.98
CA LYS A 108 5.74 -19.57 -14.07
C LYS A 108 6.38 -19.30 -15.42
N MET A 109 6.88 -18.09 -15.67
CA MET A 109 7.50 -17.68 -16.93
C MET A 109 8.88 -18.27 -17.13
N THR A 110 9.70 -18.28 -16.08
CA THR A 110 11.13 -18.69 -16.19
C THR A 110 11.39 -20.14 -15.81
N GLY A 111 10.46 -20.79 -15.11
CA GLY A 111 10.67 -22.11 -14.53
C GLY A 111 11.68 -22.15 -13.37
N SER A 112 12.32 -21.03 -13.05
CA SER A 112 13.42 -20.91 -12.10
C SER A 112 12.94 -20.41 -10.74
N LEU A 113 13.23 -21.15 -9.66
CA LEU A 113 12.78 -20.81 -8.31
C LEU A 113 13.57 -19.64 -7.71
N TRP A 114 14.90 -19.77 -7.65
CA TRP A 114 15.76 -18.85 -6.92
C TRP A 114 15.87 -17.45 -7.55
N PRO A 115 16.06 -17.32 -8.89
CA PRO A 115 16.03 -16.00 -9.51
C PRO A 115 14.69 -15.29 -9.31
N SER A 116 13.56 -16.00 -9.42
CA SER A 116 12.23 -15.42 -9.20
C SER A 116 12.04 -15.00 -7.74
N ALA A 117 12.53 -15.80 -6.79
CA ALA A 117 12.49 -15.47 -5.36
C ALA A 117 13.36 -14.23 -5.05
N PHE A 118 14.55 -14.14 -5.65
CA PHE A 118 15.43 -12.99 -5.47
C PHE A 118 14.78 -11.68 -5.96
N VAL A 119 14.23 -11.69 -7.17
CA VAL A 119 13.58 -10.50 -7.74
C VAL A 119 12.35 -10.09 -6.89
N ALA A 120 11.53 -11.07 -6.46
CA ALA A 120 10.40 -10.79 -5.60
C ALA A 120 10.83 -10.26 -4.22
N ALA A 121 11.90 -10.78 -3.63
CA ALA A 121 12.45 -10.28 -2.37
C ALA A 121 13.03 -8.86 -2.52
N ALA A 122 13.75 -8.59 -3.61
CA ALA A 122 14.23 -7.26 -3.94
C ALA A 122 13.06 -6.27 -4.07
N PHE A 123 12.00 -6.64 -4.79
CA PHE A 123 10.78 -5.84 -4.88
C PHE A 123 10.14 -5.62 -3.50
N ALA A 124 9.98 -6.69 -2.70
CA ALA A 124 9.31 -6.64 -1.40
C ALA A 124 10.00 -5.69 -0.42
N LEU A 125 11.35 -5.68 -0.41
CA LEU A 125 12.16 -5.03 0.62
C LEU A 125 12.87 -3.77 0.12
N HIS A 126 12.66 -3.37 -1.14
CA HIS A 126 13.36 -2.22 -1.70
C HIS A 126 12.95 -0.92 -1.00
N PRO A 127 13.89 -0.08 -0.56
CA PRO A 127 13.58 1.16 0.16
C PRO A 127 12.65 2.11 -0.60
N MET A 128 12.68 2.12 -1.93
CA MET A 128 11.77 2.95 -2.74
C MET A 128 10.30 2.58 -2.60
N HIS A 129 9.99 1.35 -2.16
CA HIS A 129 8.60 0.93 -1.92
C HIS A 129 8.07 1.35 -0.55
N VAL A 130 8.95 1.82 0.35
CA VAL A 130 8.50 2.41 1.63
C VAL A 130 7.59 3.60 1.38
N GLU A 131 7.90 4.44 0.41
CA GLU A 131 7.06 5.55 0.01
C GLU A 131 5.68 5.06 -0.44
N SER A 132 5.60 4.10 -1.36
CA SER A 132 4.33 3.58 -1.89
C SER A 132 3.49 2.80 -0.87
N VAL A 133 4.11 2.20 0.14
CA VAL A 133 3.43 1.38 1.16
C VAL A 133 3.05 2.20 2.39
N ALA A 134 3.94 3.10 2.79
CA ALA A 134 3.76 4.00 3.93
C ALA A 134 3.29 5.39 3.50
N TRP A 135 2.85 5.57 2.27
CA TRP A 135 2.34 6.82 1.74
C TRP A 135 0.99 7.15 2.37
N LEU A 136 1.07 7.75 3.39
CA LEU A 136 0.42 8.76 4.16
C LEU A 136 1.61 9.31 4.94
N GLN A 137 2.23 10.37 4.48
CA GLN A 137 3.59 10.79 4.83
C GLN A 137 3.90 10.73 6.33
N THR A 138 5.04 10.13 6.65
CA THR A 138 5.62 10.07 7.97
C THR A 138 5.70 11.46 8.61
N LYS A 139 5.15 11.64 9.81
CA LYS A 139 5.45 12.81 10.65
C LYS A 139 6.97 13.01 10.69
N ARG A 140 7.46 14.09 10.08
CA ARG A 140 8.73 14.64 10.56
C ARG A 140 8.52 15.04 12.01
N PRO A 141 9.36 14.60 12.92
CA PRO A 141 9.26 15.08 14.30
C PRO A 141 9.30 16.62 14.28
N ARG A 142 8.45 17.23 15.09
CA ARG A 142 8.24 18.69 15.22
C ARG A 142 9.48 19.36 15.88
N TYR A 143 10.66 19.08 15.32
CA TYR A 143 11.88 19.80 15.68
C TYR A 143 12.42 20.42 14.39
N GLY A 144 12.14 21.71 14.27
CA GLY A 144 12.61 22.50 13.15
C GLY A 144 14.15 22.47 13.03
N ILE A 145 14.59 22.02 11.89
CA ILE A 145 15.83 22.47 11.30
C ILE A 145 15.46 22.83 9.86
N TYR A 146 15.27 24.12 9.63
CA TYR A 146 15.25 24.71 8.29
C TYR A 146 16.70 24.73 7.79
N PHE A 147 16.97 24.03 6.70
CA PHE A 147 18.07 24.34 5.81
C PHE A 147 17.51 24.68 4.45
#